data_f43e442e3f4e2ed0e0a028dbc2c5d091
#
_entry.id   f43e442e3f4e2ed0e0a028dbc2c5d091
#
_cell.length_a   1.000
_cell.length_b   1.000
_cell.length_c   1.000
_cell.angle_alpha   90.00
_cell.angle_beta   90.00
_cell.angle_gamma   90.00
#
_symmetry.space_group_name_H-M   'P 1'
#
loop_
_entity.id
_entity.type
_entity.pdbx_description
1 polymer ?
#
loop_
_entity_poly.entity_id
_entity_poly.type
_entity_poly.pdbx_seq_one_letter_code
_entity_poly.pdbx_strand_id
1 'polypeptide(L)'
;VTGNKSSYVLEAGDYVIYVGNSVRNVKEVLTYNVEELVVTEQLSEVCCPNDENLTILKPGKQKADGTFEKEYIPSQKPTVDMAKRIEDNLPETMEITGDKGITLQDVYEGKNTIEDFVAQLSVEELAQIVRGEGMSNPRVTQGTASAFGGISDALFNYGIPAACCADGPSGLRYDGKATQLPIGTALSASWNAPLVRELYTMEGEELRANQIDTLLGPGVNIHRH
;
A
#
# COMPACT_ATOMS: atom_id res chain seq x y z
N VAL A 1 13.16 6.12 -21.44
CA VAL A 1 14.08 5.09 -21.75
C VAL A 1 13.83 4.58 -23.16
N THR A 2 12.77 3.94 -23.48
CA THR A 2 12.44 3.40 -24.80
C THR A 2 11.21 4.11 -25.37
N GLY A 3 10.83 3.78 -26.60
CA GLY A 3 9.56 4.22 -27.20
C GLY A 3 8.30 3.61 -26.56
N ASN A 4 8.46 2.64 -25.67
CA ASN A 4 7.35 1.95 -25.02
C ASN A 4 6.88 2.73 -23.79
N LYS A 5 5.66 3.24 -23.85
CA LYS A 5 5.07 4.00 -22.75
C LYS A 5 4.50 3.09 -21.68
N SER A 6 4.61 3.51 -20.42
CA SER A 6 4.02 2.86 -19.25
C SER A 6 4.29 1.34 -19.21
N SER A 7 5.49 0.92 -19.54
CA SER A 7 5.88 -0.48 -19.54
C SER A 7 7.19 -0.73 -18.84
N TYR A 8 7.31 -1.88 -18.20
CA TYR A 8 8.58 -2.42 -17.76
C TYR A 8 9.22 -3.17 -18.92
N VAL A 9 10.50 -2.89 -19.16
CA VAL A 9 11.25 -3.48 -20.27
C VAL A 9 12.61 -3.97 -19.84
N LEU A 10 13.09 -5.02 -20.47
CA LEU A 10 14.50 -5.36 -20.55
C LEU A 10 15.02 -4.87 -21.91
N GLU A 11 15.97 -3.93 -21.90
CA GLU A 11 16.59 -3.44 -23.13
C GLU A 11 17.55 -4.48 -23.69
N ALA A 12 17.77 -4.48 -24.99
CA ALA A 12 18.79 -5.34 -25.61
C ALA A 12 20.18 -4.94 -25.10
N GLY A 13 21.00 -5.93 -24.80
CA GLY A 13 22.35 -5.74 -24.30
C GLY A 13 22.78 -6.75 -23.24
N ASP A 14 23.95 -6.54 -22.69
CA ASP A 14 24.52 -7.41 -21.67
C ASP A 14 24.18 -6.92 -20.27
N TYR A 15 23.62 -7.81 -19.47
CA TYR A 15 23.32 -7.60 -18.04
C TYR A 15 24.37 -8.35 -17.22
N VAL A 16 25.31 -7.61 -16.64
CA VAL A 16 26.37 -8.19 -15.83
C VAL A 16 25.89 -8.31 -14.38
N ILE A 17 25.88 -9.54 -13.86
CA ILE A 17 25.44 -9.87 -12.53
C ILE A 17 26.65 -10.03 -11.62
N TYR A 18 26.64 -9.30 -10.52
CA TYR A 18 27.67 -9.31 -9.51
C TYR A 18 27.15 -9.87 -8.20
N VAL A 19 27.97 -10.61 -7.49
CA VAL A 19 27.70 -11.10 -6.13
C VAL A 19 28.81 -10.66 -5.20
N GLY A 20 28.44 -10.20 -4.02
CA GLY A 20 29.41 -9.76 -3.01
C GLY A 20 28.76 -9.41 -1.68
N ASN A 21 29.56 -8.99 -0.72
CA ASN A 21 29.12 -8.59 0.62
C ASN A 21 28.83 -7.07 0.72
N SER A 22 29.14 -6.31 -0.29
CA SER A 22 28.78 -4.88 -0.41
C SER A 22 28.89 -4.44 -1.87
N VAL A 23 28.32 -3.29 -2.22
CA VAL A 23 28.40 -2.71 -3.57
C VAL A 23 29.84 -2.38 -4.01
N ARG A 24 30.80 -2.35 -3.09
CA ARG A 24 32.22 -2.08 -3.35
C ARG A 24 33.10 -3.33 -3.36
N ASN A 25 32.57 -4.46 -2.91
CA ASN A 25 33.25 -5.73 -2.86
C ASN A 25 32.39 -6.81 -3.49
N VAL A 26 32.37 -6.77 -4.81
CA VAL A 26 31.58 -7.67 -5.66
C VAL A 26 32.48 -8.38 -6.65
N LYS A 27 32.03 -9.54 -7.11
CA LYS A 27 32.62 -10.30 -8.22
C LYS A 27 31.54 -10.53 -9.27
N GLU A 28 31.91 -10.38 -10.52
CA GLU A 28 31.08 -10.82 -11.62
C GLU A 28 30.92 -12.33 -11.58
N VAL A 29 29.67 -12.80 -11.71
CA VAL A 29 29.34 -14.24 -11.68
C VAL A 29 28.65 -14.70 -12.94
N LEU A 30 27.99 -13.79 -13.66
CA LEU A 30 27.24 -14.09 -14.87
C LEU A 30 27.08 -12.83 -15.70
N THR A 31 27.21 -12.97 -17.01
CA THR A 31 26.69 -12.00 -17.98
C THR A 31 25.53 -12.64 -18.73
N TYR A 32 24.35 -12.01 -18.64
CA TYR A 32 23.14 -12.43 -19.33
C TYR A 32 22.90 -11.50 -20.51
N ASN A 33 22.90 -12.04 -21.73
CA ASN A 33 22.62 -11.26 -22.91
C ASN A 33 21.13 -11.28 -23.25
N VAL A 34 20.57 -10.09 -23.50
CA VAL A 34 19.20 -9.89 -24.01
C VAL A 34 19.35 -9.47 -25.46
N GLU A 35 18.96 -10.33 -26.40
CA GLU A 35 19.18 -10.12 -27.85
C GLU A 35 18.33 -8.98 -28.38
N GLU A 36 17.07 -8.86 -27.93
CA GLU A 36 16.13 -7.82 -28.35
C GLU A 36 15.34 -7.29 -27.15
N LEU A 37 14.76 -6.08 -27.29
CA LEU A 37 13.95 -5.48 -26.24
C LEU A 37 12.75 -6.37 -25.89
N VAL A 38 12.61 -6.71 -24.61
CA VAL A 38 11.49 -7.48 -24.08
C VAL A 38 10.61 -6.59 -23.22
N VAL A 39 9.33 -6.46 -23.58
CA VAL A 39 8.32 -5.85 -22.68
C VAL A 39 7.88 -6.91 -21.67
N THR A 40 8.28 -6.73 -20.41
CA THR A 40 7.95 -7.67 -19.33
C THR A 40 6.57 -7.41 -18.75
N GLU A 41 6.13 -6.15 -18.75
CA GLU A 41 4.82 -5.75 -18.26
C GLU A 41 4.34 -4.47 -18.97
N GLN A 42 3.10 -4.47 -19.45
CA GLN A 42 2.43 -3.30 -19.99
C GLN A 42 1.41 -2.78 -18.99
N LEU A 43 1.56 -1.52 -18.59
CA LEU A 43 0.68 -0.85 -17.63
C LEU A 43 -0.21 0.18 -18.34
N SER A 44 -1.20 0.68 -17.59
CA SER A 44 -2.03 1.81 -17.99
C SER A 44 -1.49 3.12 -17.43
N GLU A 45 -1.53 4.19 -18.20
CA GLU A 45 -1.11 5.54 -17.78
C GLU A 45 -2.24 6.20 -16.96
N VAL A 46 -2.30 5.91 -15.65
CA VAL A 46 -3.39 6.39 -14.78
C VAL A 46 -3.00 7.57 -13.88
N CYS A 47 -1.70 7.85 -13.73
CA CYS A 47 -1.18 8.87 -12.82
C CYS A 47 -0.29 9.89 -13.53
N CYS A 48 -0.54 10.16 -14.80
CA CYS A 48 0.17 11.22 -15.51
C CYS A 48 -0.34 12.60 -15.10
N PRO A 49 0.54 13.58 -14.89
CA PRO A 49 0.13 14.94 -14.62
C PRO A 49 -0.50 15.60 -15.86
N ASN A 50 -1.51 16.43 -15.64
CA ASN A 50 -2.18 17.20 -16.69
C ASN A 50 -1.54 18.57 -16.95
N ASP A 51 -0.45 18.92 -16.24
CA ASP A 51 0.23 20.20 -16.42
C ASP A 51 1.08 20.16 -17.68
N GLU A 52 0.75 21.01 -18.64
CA GLU A 52 1.47 21.11 -19.92
C GLU A 52 2.89 21.70 -19.75
N ASN A 53 3.13 22.40 -18.67
CA ASN A 53 4.41 23.04 -18.37
C ASN A 53 5.34 22.18 -17.52
N LEU A 54 4.85 21.02 -17.06
CA LEU A 54 5.65 20.13 -16.24
C LEU A 54 6.78 19.51 -17.05
N THR A 55 7.97 19.62 -16.54
CA THR A 55 9.17 19.00 -17.11
C THR A 55 9.75 17.98 -16.15
N ILE A 56 10.34 16.92 -16.70
CA ILE A 56 11.04 15.88 -15.96
C ILE A 56 12.54 16.15 -16.06
N LEU A 57 13.21 16.19 -14.93
CA LEU A 57 14.66 16.29 -14.86
C LEU A 57 15.31 14.93 -15.18
N LYS A 58 16.18 14.91 -16.18
CA LYS A 58 17.00 13.74 -16.55
C LYS A 58 18.49 14.06 -16.42
N PRO A 59 19.33 13.04 -16.22
CA PRO A 59 20.74 13.19 -16.49
C PRO A 59 20.96 13.38 -18.00
N GLY A 60 21.59 14.47 -18.36
CA GLY A 60 22.04 14.78 -19.71
C GLY A 60 23.43 14.20 -19.98
N LYS A 61 24.26 14.91 -20.74
CA LYS A 61 25.62 14.48 -21.06
C LYS A 61 26.50 14.39 -19.82
N GLN A 62 27.25 13.29 -19.70
CA GLN A 62 28.26 13.16 -18.65
C GLN A 62 29.44 14.09 -18.90
N LYS A 63 29.86 14.82 -17.87
CA LYS A 63 31.01 15.70 -17.87
C LYS A 63 32.29 14.93 -17.55
N ALA A 64 33.45 15.57 -17.80
CA ALA A 64 34.75 14.99 -17.55
C ALA A 64 35.01 14.69 -16.05
N ASP A 65 34.32 15.37 -15.13
CA ASP A 65 34.37 15.16 -13.69
C ASP A 65 33.46 14.04 -13.19
N GLY A 66 32.77 13.33 -14.09
CA GLY A 66 31.82 12.25 -13.78
C GLY A 66 30.42 12.72 -13.41
N THR A 67 30.18 14.02 -13.30
CA THR A 67 28.84 14.58 -13.10
C THR A 67 28.05 14.65 -14.41
N PHE A 68 26.75 14.94 -14.32
CA PHE A 68 25.86 15.03 -15.48
C PHE A 68 25.33 16.46 -15.65
N GLU A 69 25.13 16.86 -16.88
CA GLU A 69 24.33 18.03 -17.20
C GLU A 69 22.88 17.77 -16.83
N LYS A 70 22.16 18.84 -16.48
CA LYS A 70 20.72 18.74 -16.23
C LYS A 70 19.98 18.89 -17.56
N GLU A 71 19.18 17.92 -17.91
CA GLU A 71 18.31 17.96 -19.06
C GLU A 71 16.85 17.99 -18.58
N TYR A 72 16.04 18.91 -19.11
CA TYR A 72 14.62 19.01 -18.80
C TYR A 72 13.84 18.62 -20.04
N ILE A 73 13.07 17.55 -19.92
CA ILE A 73 12.19 17.07 -21.00
C ILE A 73 10.73 17.31 -20.62
N PRO A 74 9.84 17.59 -21.59
CA PRO A 74 8.42 17.68 -21.31
C PRO A 74 7.90 16.40 -20.65
N SER A 75 7.01 16.54 -19.66
CA SER A 75 6.27 15.42 -19.10
C SER A 75 5.40 14.75 -20.19
N GLN A 76 5.22 13.44 -20.08
CA GLN A 76 4.27 12.75 -20.93
C GLN A 76 2.86 13.21 -20.59
N LYS A 77 2.03 13.39 -21.62
CA LYS A 77 0.60 13.66 -21.42
C LYS A 77 -0.13 12.35 -21.14
N PRO A 78 -1.17 12.38 -20.30
CA PRO A 78 -1.99 11.20 -20.06
C PRO A 78 -2.67 10.78 -21.38
N THR A 79 -2.73 9.48 -21.61
CA THR A 79 -3.48 8.89 -22.73
C THR A 79 -4.82 8.32 -22.24
N VAL A 80 -5.05 8.27 -20.93
CA VAL A 80 -6.27 7.79 -20.29
C VAL A 80 -7.09 8.98 -19.83
N ASP A 81 -8.34 9.07 -20.29
CA ASP A 81 -9.32 9.99 -19.73
C ASP A 81 -9.78 9.44 -18.37
N MET A 82 -9.26 10.03 -17.29
CA MET A 82 -9.57 9.60 -15.93
C MET A 82 -11.01 9.88 -15.54
N ALA A 83 -11.62 10.98 -16.05
CA ALA A 83 -13.02 11.29 -15.76
C ALA A 83 -13.93 10.22 -16.35
N LYS A 84 -13.69 9.88 -17.63
CA LYS A 84 -14.43 8.80 -18.29
C LYS A 84 -14.20 7.45 -17.61
N ARG A 85 -12.95 7.14 -17.21
CA ARG A 85 -12.66 5.89 -16.51
C ARG A 85 -13.39 5.79 -15.16
N ILE A 86 -13.50 6.89 -14.43
CA ILE A 86 -14.27 6.93 -13.18
C ILE A 86 -15.74 6.71 -13.48
N GLU A 87 -16.31 7.42 -14.48
CA GLU A 87 -17.70 7.28 -14.90
C GLU A 87 -18.04 5.84 -15.33
N ASP A 88 -17.18 5.23 -16.16
CA ASP A 88 -17.35 3.86 -16.67
C ASP A 88 -17.26 2.77 -15.56
N ASN A 89 -16.70 3.13 -14.39
CA ASN A 89 -16.48 2.21 -13.26
C ASN A 89 -17.20 2.64 -11.98
N LEU A 90 -18.18 3.55 -12.09
CA LEU A 90 -19.02 3.88 -10.93
C LEU A 90 -19.77 2.62 -10.47
N PRO A 91 -19.78 2.34 -9.16
CA PRO A 91 -20.57 1.24 -8.62
C PRO A 91 -22.07 1.53 -8.80
N GLU A 92 -22.86 0.48 -8.84
CA GLU A 92 -24.33 0.62 -8.76
C GLU A 92 -24.72 1.32 -7.47
N THR A 93 -25.68 2.24 -7.59
CA THR A 93 -26.20 2.94 -6.42
C THR A 93 -27.14 2.04 -5.64
N MET A 94 -26.95 2.00 -4.32
CA MET A 94 -27.83 1.29 -3.39
C MET A 94 -28.85 2.29 -2.80
N GLU A 95 -30.13 1.89 -2.75
CA GLU A 95 -31.17 2.69 -2.10
C GLU A 95 -31.02 2.58 -0.57
N ILE A 96 -30.97 3.72 0.11
CA ILE A 96 -30.92 3.77 1.57
C ILE A 96 -32.34 3.53 2.11
N THR A 97 -32.49 2.46 2.89
CA THR A 97 -33.80 2.03 3.41
C THR A 97 -34.15 2.62 4.78
N GLY A 98 -33.18 3.24 5.47
CA GLY A 98 -33.25 3.61 6.87
C GLY A 98 -33.15 2.43 7.82
N ASP A 99 -32.99 2.72 9.10
CA ASP A 99 -32.77 1.71 10.14
C ASP A 99 -33.93 0.68 10.21
N LYS A 100 -33.59 -0.58 10.05
CA LYS A 100 -34.50 -1.74 10.14
C LYS A 100 -34.17 -2.63 11.33
N GLY A 101 -33.20 -2.24 12.14
CA GLY A 101 -32.76 -3.03 13.30
C GLY A 101 -31.99 -4.28 12.92
N ILE A 102 -31.47 -4.38 11.69
CA ILE A 102 -30.65 -5.51 11.25
C ILE A 102 -29.27 -5.37 11.92
N THR A 103 -28.81 -6.43 12.55
CA THR A 103 -27.47 -6.48 13.14
C THR A 103 -26.49 -7.27 12.27
N LEU A 104 -25.20 -7.04 12.45
CA LEU A 104 -24.17 -7.83 11.78
C LEU A 104 -24.26 -9.34 12.17
N GLN A 105 -24.79 -9.63 13.36
CA GLN A 105 -25.07 -11.00 13.81
C GLN A 105 -26.16 -11.64 12.93
N ASP A 106 -27.22 -10.90 12.55
CA ASP A 106 -28.27 -11.41 11.68
C ASP A 106 -27.77 -11.75 10.28
N VAL A 107 -26.78 -10.98 9.79
CA VAL A 107 -26.08 -11.31 8.54
C VAL A 107 -25.25 -12.58 8.70
N TYR A 108 -24.48 -12.71 9.79
CA TYR A 108 -23.68 -13.89 10.08
C TYR A 108 -24.53 -15.16 10.19
N GLU A 109 -25.72 -15.05 10.78
CA GLU A 109 -26.68 -16.16 10.92
C GLU A 109 -27.50 -16.44 9.64
N GLY A 110 -27.29 -15.65 8.59
CA GLY A 110 -27.98 -15.81 7.29
C GLY A 110 -29.45 -15.38 7.28
N LYS A 111 -29.88 -14.57 8.26
CA LYS A 111 -31.25 -14.01 8.32
C LYS A 111 -31.43 -12.86 7.33
N ASN A 112 -30.39 -12.09 7.09
CA ASN A 112 -30.34 -10.95 6.18
C ASN A 112 -29.07 -10.99 5.33
N THR A 113 -29.09 -10.27 4.20
CA THR A 113 -27.89 -10.12 3.37
C THR A 113 -27.02 -8.96 3.87
N ILE A 114 -25.78 -8.92 3.42
CA ILE A 114 -24.88 -7.77 3.72
C ILE A 114 -25.38 -6.49 3.05
N GLU A 115 -26.00 -6.61 1.89
CA GLU A 115 -26.63 -5.50 1.15
C GLU A 115 -27.79 -4.91 1.95
N ASP A 116 -28.67 -5.74 2.53
CA ASP A 116 -29.76 -5.29 3.40
C ASP A 116 -29.21 -4.55 4.64
N PHE A 117 -28.14 -5.09 5.22
CA PHE A 117 -27.49 -4.47 6.36
C PHE A 117 -26.88 -3.13 6.01
N VAL A 118 -26.16 -3.02 4.88
CA VAL A 118 -25.54 -1.77 4.44
C VAL A 118 -26.60 -0.74 4.05
N ALA A 119 -27.68 -1.16 3.38
CA ALA A 119 -28.75 -0.28 2.93
C ALA A 119 -29.50 0.44 4.08
N GLN A 120 -29.50 -0.11 5.30
CA GLN A 120 -30.14 0.55 6.44
C GLN A 120 -29.30 1.68 7.07
N LEU A 121 -27.97 1.68 6.82
CA LEU A 121 -27.05 2.65 7.41
C LEU A 121 -27.23 4.03 6.75
N SER A 122 -27.14 5.08 7.55
CA SER A 122 -27.11 6.45 7.05
C SER A 122 -25.79 6.76 6.33
N VAL A 123 -25.79 7.80 5.50
CA VAL A 123 -24.57 8.29 4.83
C VAL A 123 -23.49 8.66 5.84
N GLU A 124 -23.87 9.24 6.97
CA GLU A 124 -22.97 9.61 8.06
C GLU A 124 -22.34 8.38 8.71
N GLU A 125 -23.10 7.32 8.93
CA GLU A 125 -22.59 6.05 9.48
C GLU A 125 -21.66 5.36 8.50
N LEU A 126 -22.01 5.30 7.22
CA LEU A 126 -21.14 4.77 6.16
C LEU A 126 -19.84 5.57 6.06
N ALA A 127 -19.91 6.89 6.13
CA ALA A 127 -18.75 7.76 6.13
C ALA A 127 -17.84 7.52 7.36
N GLN A 128 -18.42 7.27 8.54
CA GLN A 128 -17.68 6.92 9.75
C GLN A 128 -16.93 5.59 9.58
N ILE A 129 -17.57 4.57 8.99
CA ILE A 129 -16.92 3.27 8.74
C ILE A 129 -15.71 3.44 7.81
N VAL A 130 -15.87 4.17 6.70
CA VAL A 130 -14.81 4.38 5.70
C VAL A 130 -13.67 5.23 6.23
N ARG A 131 -14.00 6.31 6.96
CA ARG A 131 -12.99 7.23 7.49
C ARG A 131 -12.26 6.64 8.69
N GLY A 132 -12.96 5.89 9.55
CA GLY A 132 -12.47 5.52 10.87
C GLY A 132 -12.27 6.73 11.79
N GLU A 133 -11.46 6.55 12.81
CA GLU A 133 -11.13 7.54 13.82
C GLU A 133 -9.64 7.51 14.14
N GLY A 134 -9.08 8.64 14.57
CA GLY A 134 -7.70 8.73 15.02
C GLY A 134 -7.46 8.06 16.39
N MET A 135 -6.38 8.49 17.03
CA MET A 135 -5.96 7.96 18.33
C MET A 135 -7.01 8.16 19.43
N SER A 136 -6.96 7.29 20.44
CA SER A 136 -7.70 7.46 21.71
C SER A 136 -9.18 7.06 21.71
N ASN A 137 -9.62 6.17 20.79
CA ASN A 137 -10.93 5.57 20.96
C ASN A 137 -10.93 4.65 22.21
N PRO A 138 -11.91 4.79 23.13
CA PRO A 138 -11.93 4.02 24.39
C PRO A 138 -12.23 2.52 24.19
N ARG A 139 -12.68 2.11 23.01
CA ARG A 139 -13.00 0.71 22.69
C ARG A 139 -11.81 -0.11 22.21
N VAL A 140 -10.66 0.52 21.98
CA VAL A 140 -9.46 -0.13 21.46
C VAL A 140 -8.26 0.08 22.38
N THR A 141 -7.20 -0.66 22.14
CA THR A 141 -5.95 -0.55 22.90
C THR A 141 -5.39 0.87 22.82
N GLN A 142 -5.08 1.44 23.97
CA GLN A 142 -4.65 2.84 24.09
C GLN A 142 -3.27 3.08 23.47
N GLY A 143 -3.07 4.28 22.94
CA GLY A 143 -1.82 4.70 22.30
C GLY A 143 -1.64 4.15 20.88
N THR A 144 -2.63 3.45 20.33
CA THR A 144 -2.63 2.95 18.94
C THR A 144 -2.99 4.06 17.95
N ALA A 145 -2.68 3.84 16.67
CA ALA A 145 -2.76 4.88 15.64
C ALA A 145 -4.19 5.30 15.31
N SER A 146 -5.12 4.34 15.27
CA SER A 146 -6.51 4.58 14.88
C SER A 146 -7.43 3.43 15.27
N ALA A 147 -8.73 3.68 15.13
CA ALA A 147 -9.78 2.67 15.20
C ALA A 147 -10.73 2.82 14.00
N PHE A 148 -11.38 1.74 13.61
CA PHE A 148 -12.40 1.76 12.56
C PHE A 148 -13.52 0.75 12.85
N GLY A 149 -14.58 0.77 12.05
CA GLY A 149 -15.77 -0.07 12.30
C GLY A 149 -16.68 0.54 13.36
N GLY A 150 -16.94 -0.18 14.44
CA GLY A 150 -17.85 0.20 15.54
C GLY A 150 -17.32 1.30 16.46
N ILE A 151 -16.85 2.39 15.89
CA ILE A 151 -16.21 3.50 16.62
C ILE A 151 -17.19 4.41 17.36
N SER A 152 -18.47 4.43 16.97
CA SER A 152 -19.56 5.15 17.64
C SER A 152 -20.55 4.19 18.30
N ASP A 153 -21.38 4.70 19.22
CA ASP A 153 -22.42 3.89 19.88
C ASP A 153 -23.41 3.33 18.85
N ALA A 154 -23.79 4.11 17.86
CA ALA A 154 -24.70 3.67 16.80
C ALA A 154 -24.14 2.47 16.04
N LEU A 155 -22.92 2.59 15.50
CA LEU A 155 -22.27 1.51 14.74
C LEU A 155 -22.01 0.26 15.61
N PHE A 156 -21.62 0.47 16.87
CA PHE A 156 -21.40 -0.63 17.81
C PHE A 156 -22.70 -1.38 18.12
N ASN A 157 -23.82 -0.67 18.25
CA ASN A 157 -25.14 -1.29 18.50
C ASN A 157 -25.64 -2.12 17.33
N TYR A 158 -25.23 -1.85 16.10
CA TYR A 158 -25.46 -2.74 14.96
C TYR A 158 -24.62 -4.03 14.98
N GLY A 159 -23.78 -4.19 16.01
CA GLY A 159 -22.88 -5.35 16.14
C GLY A 159 -21.57 -5.23 15.35
N ILE A 160 -21.25 -4.04 14.84
CA ILE A 160 -19.98 -3.80 14.17
C ILE A 160 -18.88 -3.68 15.23
N PRO A 161 -17.85 -4.55 15.24
CA PRO A 161 -16.76 -4.44 16.21
C PRO A 161 -15.90 -3.21 15.93
N ALA A 162 -15.38 -2.59 17.00
CA ALA A 162 -14.33 -1.60 16.86
C ALA A 162 -12.99 -2.32 16.62
N ALA A 163 -12.42 -2.11 15.46
CA ALA A 163 -11.13 -2.68 15.10
C ALA A 163 -10.00 -1.72 15.44
N CYS A 164 -8.95 -2.24 16.06
CA CYS A 164 -7.77 -1.50 16.48
C CYS A 164 -6.71 -1.51 15.40
N CYS A 165 -6.15 -0.34 15.08
CA CYS A 165 -5.07 -0.20 14.12
C CYS A 165 -3.84 0.41 14.80
N ALA A 166 -2.74 -0.35 14.87
CA ALA A 166 -1.48 0.13 15.40
C ALA A 166 -0.47 0.44 14.32
N ASP A 167 0.30 1.50 14.52
CA ASP A 167 1.53 1.73 13.77
C ASP A 167 2.61 0.75 14.22
N GLY A 168 3.48 0.32 13.33
CA GLY A 168 4.56 -0.54 13.76
C GLY A 168 5.24 -1.41 12.70
N PRO A 169 5.74 -0.83 11.58
CA PRO A 169 6.46 -1.63 10.57
C PRO A 169 7.78 -2.21 11.10
N SER A 170 8.22 -1.80 12.27
CA SER A 170 9.43 -2.27 12.96
C SER A 170 9.16 -2.56 14.44
N GLY A 171 7.98 -3.07 14.74
CA GLY A 171 7.47 -3.35 16.08
C GLY A 171 6.32 -2.43 16.48
N LEU A 172 5.41 -2.94 17.29
CA LEU A 172 4.16 -2.28 17.65
C LEU A 172 4.39 -0.96 18.39
N ARG A 173 3.62 0.06 18.02
CA ARG A 173 3.58 1.37 18.69
C ARG A 173 2.22 1.58 19.36
N TYR A 174 2.24 1.57 20.69
CA TYR A 174 1.10 1.83 21.57
C TYR A 174 1.63 2.25 22.96
N ASP A 175 0.76 2.49 23.94
CA ASP A 175 1.19 2.93 25.28
C ASP A 175 1.87 1.83 26.13
N GLY A 176 1.86 0.59 25.64
CA GLY A 176 2.54 -0.55 26.27
C GLY A 176 3.98 -0.73 25.80
N LYS A 177 4.53 -1.91 26.15
CA LYS A 177 5.85 -2.36 25.72
C LYS A 177 5.69 -3.41 24.64
N ALA A 178 6.45 -3.25 23.56
CA ALA A 178 6.47 -4.17 22.42
C ALA A 178 7.90 -4.50 22.00
N THR A 179 8.04 -5.58 21.28
CA THR A 179 9.29 -5.99 20.66
C THR A 179 9.63 -5.06 19.52
N GLN A 180 10.86 -4.58 19.47
CA GLN A 180 11.34 -3.81 18.32
C GLN A 180 12.04 -4.73 17.33
N LEU A 181 11.60 -4.65 16.07
CA LEU A 181 12.19 -5.37 14.95
C LEU A 181 13.12 -4.45 14.14
N PRO A 182 14.09 -5.01 13.41
CA PRO A 182 14.81 -4.26 12.39
C PRO A 182 13.84 -3.73 11.32
N ILE A 183 14.18 -2.62 10.67
CA ILE A 183 13.38 -2.09 9.57
C ILE A 183 13.24 -3.10 8.43
N GLY A 184 12.10 -3.09 7.73
CA GLY A 184 11.78 -4.05 6.67
C GLY A 184 12.83 -4.13 5.56
N THR A 185 13.46 -3.00 5.21
CA THR A 185 14.56 -2.96 4.23
C THR A 185 15.78 -3.78 4.70
N ALA A 186 16.13 -3.71 6.00
CA ALA A 186 17.22 -4.51 6.56
C ALA A 186 16.88 -6.00 6.59
N LEU A 187 15.64 -6.34 6.95
CA LEU A 187 15.15 -7.73 6.91
C LEU A 187 15.16 -8.28 5.48
N SER A 188 14.69 -7.51 4.51
CA SER A 188 14.69 -7.90 3.09
C SER A 188 16.10 -8.10 2.54
N ALA A 189 17.07 -7.30 2.98
CA ALA A 189 18.47 -7.42 2.57
C ALA A 189 19.15 -8.73 3.04
N SER A 190 18.52 -9.45 3.98
CA SER A 190 19.00 -10.77 4.40
C SER A 190 18.76 -11.87 3.36
N TRP A 191 17.84 -11.67 2.42
CA TRP A 191 17.34 -12.68 1.46
C TRP A 191 16.86 -13.98 2.14
N ASN A 192 16.55 -13.92 3.43
CA ASN A 192 16.12 -15.05 4.23
C ASN A 192 14.62 -14.99 4.52
N ALA A 193 13.81 -15.37 3.53
CA ALA A 193 12.36 -15.36 3.65
C ALA A 193 11.82 -16.21 4.82
N PRO A 194 12.37 -17.40 5.15
CA PRO A 194 11.96 -18.15 6.33
C PRO A 194 12.15 -17.38 7.64
N LEU A 195 13.29 -16.73 7.85
CA LEU A 195 13.56 -15.93 9.04
C LEU A 195 12.57 -14.75 9.15
N VAL A 196 12.33 -14.04 8.05
CA VAL A 196 11.39 -12.92 8.02
C VAL A 196 9.98 -13.39 8.37
N ARG A 197 9.56 -14.54 7.84
CA ARG A 197 8.27 -15.15 8.17
C ARG A 197 8.16 -15.46 9.67
N GLU A 198 9.19 -16.04 10.28
CA GLU A 198 9.21 -16.35 11.71
C GLU A 198 9.08 -15.09 12.56
N LEU A 199 9.84 -14.02 12.26
CA LEU A 199 9.76 -12.74 12.96
C LEU A 199 8.36 -12.11 12.89
N TYR A 200 7.77 -12.05 11.70
CA TYR A 200 6.42 -11.50 11.56
C TYR A 200 5.32 -12.41 12.10
N THR A 201 5.58 -13.70 12.25
CA THR A 201 4.67 -14.60 12.99
C THR A 201 4.65 -14.23 14.47
N MET A 202 5.81 -14.00 15.08
CA MET A 202 5.90 -13.53 16.47
C MET A 202 5.25 -12.17 16.66
N GLU A 203 5.44 -11.24 15.72
CA GLU A 203 4.75 -9.94 15.75
C GLU A 203 3.22 -10.11 15.66
N GLY A 204 2.73 -11.04 14.84
CA GLY A 204 1.31 -11.39 14.78
C GLY A 204 0.75 -11.95 16.09
N GLU A 205 1.54 -12.73 16.82
CA GLU A 205 1.17 -13.19 18.16
C GLU A 205 1.12 -12.03 19.17
N GLU A 206 2.08 -11.11 19.08
CA GLU A 206 2.12 -9.90 19.91
C GLU A 206 0.94 -8.96 19.62
N LEU A 207 0.54 -8.79 18.35
CA LEU A 207 -0.68 -8.09 17.96
C LEU A 207 -1.91 -8.67 18.66
N ARG A 208 -2.12 -9.98 18.56
CA ARG A 208 -3.24 -10.66 19.19
C ARG A 208 -3.24 -10.53 20.72
N ALA A 209 -2.07 -10.66 21.34
CA ALA A 209 -1.93 -10.54 22.80
C ALA A 209 -2.30 -9.14 23.30
N ASN A 210 -2.14 -8.12 22.46
CA ASN A 210 -2.45 -6.72 22.76
C ASN A 210 -3.77 -6.23 22.17
N GLN A 211 -4.61 -7.13 21.66
CA GLN A 211 -5.93 -6.82 21.08
C GLN A 211 -5.84 -5.78 19.96
N ILE A 212 -4.87 -5.96 19.08
CA ILE A 212 -4.66 -5.13 17.89
C ILE A 212 -5.01 -5.95 16.65
N ASP A 213 -5.93 -5.43 15.83
CA ASP A 213 -6.49 -6.15 14.69
C ASP A 213 -5.72 -5.91 13.40
N THR A 214 -5.14 -4.73 13.26
CA THR A 214 -4.48 -4.29 12.03
C THR A 214 -3.15 -3.62 12.34
N LEU A 215 -2.12 -4.03 11.62
CA LEU A 215 -0.80 -3.39 11.65
C LEU A 215 -0.63 -2.47 10.46
N LEU A 216 -0.16 -1.24 10.67
CA LEU A 216 0.37 -0.38 9.62
C LEU A 216 1.80 -0.82 9.31
N GLY A 217 1.92 -1.79 8.46
CA GLY A 217 3.18 -2.44 8.07
C GLY A 217 2.94 -3.46 6.94
N PRO A 218 4.01 -4.06 6.39
CA PRO A 218 5.42 -3.74 6.61
C PRO A 218 5.86 -2.44 5.91
N GLY A 219 6.95 -1.81 6.39
CA GLY A 219 7.61 -0.68 5.76
C GLY A 219 8.80 -1.14 4.93
N VAL A 220 8.59 -1.43 3.67
CA VAL A 220 9.59 -2.04 2.79
C VAL A 220 9.89 -1.21 1.54
N ASN A 221 9.81 0.08 1.65
CA ASN A 221 10.05 0.99 0.54
C ASN A 221 11.50 0.91 0.07
N ILE A 222 11.69 0.35 -1.10
CA ILE A 222 13.00 0.28 -1.79
C ILE A 222 13.17 1.39 -2.83
N HIS A 223 12.07 1.94 -3.33
CA HIS A 223 12.06 3.09 -4.21
C HIS A 223 12.26 4.38 -3.41
N ARG A 224 13.03 5.30 -3.97
CA ARG A 224 13.33 6.59 -3.34
C ARG A 224 12.64 7.77 -4.01
N HIS A 225 11.98 7.55 -5.14
CA HIS A 225 11.20 8.53 -5.90
C HIS A 225 9.93 7.89 -6.44
#